data_1d5bf91e486b9bf81639e997cbec3f60
#
_entry.id   1d5bf91e486b9bf81639e997cbec3f60
#
_cell.length_a   1.000
_cell.length_b   1.000
_cell.length_c   1.000
_cell.angle_alpha   90.00
_cell.angle_beta   90.00
_cell.angle_gamma   90.00
#
_symmetry.space_group_name_H-M   'P 1'
#
loop_
_entity.id
_entity.type
_entity.pdbx_description
1 polymer ?
#
loop_
_entity_poly.entity_id
_entity_poly.type
_entity_poly.pdbx_seq_one_letter_code
_entity_poly.pdbx_strand_id
1 'polypeptide(L)'
;FICLDAQSTTRKVVDQLLSRGGLDVQRLRIEMELNSLEAIKNAVQSGLGAAFLPVVSIERELASGTLHRGVMADLSVRRQLRLITHPARYCSRASAAFRREILPVFASPDTH
;
A
#
# COMPACT_ATOMS: atom_id res chain seq x y z
N PHE A 1 10.55 12.96 2.74
CA PHE A 1 9.63 11.81 2.74
C PHE A 1 9.77 10.99 4.01
N ILE A 2 8.67 10.43 4.46
CA ILE A 2 8.58 9.50 5.58
C ILE A 2 8.23 8.13 5.02
N CYS A 3 8.95 7.10 5.40
CA CYS A 3 8.78 5.76 4.85
C CYS A 3 8.95 4.66 5.91
N LEU A 4 8.58 3.45 5.53
CA LEU A 4 8.87 2.28 6.36
C LEU A 4 10.37 2.02 6.42
N ASP A 5 10.79 1.34 7.47
CA ASP A 5 12.15 0.84 7.65
C ASP A 5 12.66 0.13 6.39
N ALA A 6 13.91 0.38 6.02
CA ALA A 6 14.57 -0.18 4.84
C ALA A 6 14.59 -1.72 4.82
N GLN A 7 14.51 -2.37 5.97
CA GLN A 7 14.43 -3.83 6.07
C GLN A 7 13.01 -4.37 5.81
N SER A 8 11.99 -3.52 5.82
CA SER A 8 10.61 -3.91 5.58
C SER A 8 10.42 -4.44 4.15
N THR A 9 9.83 -5.62 4.03
CA THR A 9 9.43 -6.18 2.73
C THR A 9 8.44 -5.26 2.00
N THR A 10 7.52 -4.64 2.73
CA THR A 10 6.58 -3.65 2.19
C THR A 10 7.32 -2.44 1.61
N ARG A 11 8.33 -1.93 2.30
CA ARG A 11 9.18 -0.84 1.80
C ARG A 11 9.84 -1.22 0.48
N LYS A 12 10.44 -2.40 0.40
CA LYS A 12 11.09 -2.89 -0.82
C LYS A 12 10.12 -3.01 -1.99
N VAL A 13 8.91 -3.51 -1.75
CA VAL A 13 7.87 -3.61 -2.77
C VAL A 13 7.44 -2.21 -3.25
N VAL A 14 7.22 -1.27 -2.34
CA VAL A 14 6.86 0.10 -2.69
C VAL A 14 7.96 0.76 -3.52
N ASP A 15 9.22 0.65 -3.10
CA ASP A 15 10.35 1.21 -3.83
C ASP A 15 10.45 0.65 -5.26
N GLN A 16 10.22 -0.66 -5.44
CA GLN A 16 10.20 -1.28 -6.77
C GLN A 16 9.04 -0.76 -7.63
N LEU A 17 7.84 -0.61 -7.05
CA LEU A 17 6.68 -0.10 -7.78
C LEU A 17 6.89 1.36 -8.21
N LEU A 18 7.44 2.19 -7.33
CA LEU A 18 7.79 3.58 -7.64
C LEU A 18 8.83 3.67 -8.75
N SER A 19 9.87 2.85 -8.69
CA SER A 19 10.92 2.81 -9.72
C SER A 19 10.35 2.38 -11.07
N ARG A 20 9.47 1.39 -11.11
CA ARG A 20 8.77 0.98 -12.34
C ARG A 20 7.85 2.07 -12.89
N GLY A 21 7.29 2.90 -12.02
CA GLY A 21 6.50 4.06 -12.38
C GLY A 21 7.31 5.26 -12.88
N GLY A 22 8.64 5.16 -12.93
CA GLY A 22 9.52 6.21 -13.42
C GLY A 22 10.10 7.12 -12.33
N LEU A 23 9.87 6.82 -11.05
CA LEU A 23 10.43 7.60 -9.95
C LEU A 23 11.79 7.02 -9.53
N ASP A 24 12.80 7.87 -9.49
CA ASP A 24 14.11 7.49 -8.92
C ASP A 24 14.07 7.63 -7.39
N VAL A 25 13.83 6.49 -6.72
CA VAL A 25 13.72 6.45 -5.25
C VAL A 25 15.01 6.85 -4.54
N GLN A 26 16.17 6.74 -5.19
CA GLN A 26 17.45 7.16 -4.63
C GLN A 26 17.56 8.69 -4.50
N ARG A 27 16.76 9.42 -5.26
CA ARG A 27 16.71 10.89 -5.22
C ARG A 27 15.72 11.44 -4.19
N LEU A 28 14.93 10.58 -3.56
CA LEU A 28 14.01 10.99 -2.51
C LEU A 28 14.78 11.34 -1.24
N ARG A 29 14.46 12.50 -0.69
CA ARG A 29 14.98 12.90 0.62
C ARG A 29 14.18 12.21 1.71
N ILE A 30 14.77 11.19 2.35
CA ILE A 30 14.17 10.46 3.44
C ILE A 30 14.50 11.18 4.76
N GLU A 31 13.48 11.75 5.39
CA GLU A 31 13.62 12.46 6.65
C GLU A 31 13.45 11.53 7.86
N MET A 32 12.64 10.49 7.71
CA MET A 32 12.28 9.61 8.81
C MET A 32 11.91 8.22 8.30
N GLU A 33 12.36 7.21 9.02
CA GLU A 33 11.93 5.83 8.82
C GLU A 33 11.15 5.36 10.04
N LEU A 34 9.97 4.78 9.81
CA LEU A 34 9.08 4.29 10.86
C LEU A 34 8.70 2.84 10.62
N ASN A 35 8.26 2.15 11.64
CA ASN A 35 8.01 0.72 11.61
C ASN A 35 6.54 0.34 11.34
N SER A 36 5.65 1.29 11.19
CA SER A 36 4.25 1.01 10.89
C SER A 36 3.60 2.08 10.01
N LEU A 37 2.58 1.69 9.23
CA LEU A 37 1.81 2.61 8.41
C LEU A 37 1.04 3.63 9.27
N GLU A 38 0.55 3.24 10.43
CA GLU A 38 -0.15 4.16 11.34
C GLU A 38 0.78 5.25 11.88
N ALA A 39 2.02 4.88 12.23
CA ALA A 39 3.01 5.86 12.65
C ALA A 39 3.35 6.85 11.51
N ILE A 40 3.45 6.37 10.28
CA ILE A 40 3.67 7.21 9.09
C ILE A 40 2.49 8.16 8.89
N LYS A 41 1.26 7.67 8.95
CA LYS A 41 0.04 8.49 8.83
C LYS A 41 0.04 9.61 9.88
N ASN A 42 0.31 9.28 11.12
CA ASN A 42 0.36 10.24 12.22
C ASN A 42 1.44 11.31 11.99
N ALA A 43 2.62 10.90 11.53
CA ALA A 43 3.70 11.83 11.23
C ALA A 43 3.33 12.79 10.08
N VAL A 44 2.71 12.29 9.01
CA VAL A 44 2.25 13.13 7.88
C VAL A 44 1.13 14.07 8.33
N GLN A 45 0.16 13.60 9.10
CA GLN A 45 -0.92 14.43 9.67
C GLN A 45 -0.37 15.54 10.57
N SER A 46 0.74 15.28 11.26
CA SER A 46 1.43 16.28 12.08
C SER A 46 2.28 17.28 11.28
N GLY A 47 2.30 17.17 9.96
CA GLY A 47 3.03 18.08 9.09
C GLY A 47 4.54 17.81 9.00
N LEU A 48 5.00 16.62 9.39
CA LEU A 48 6.43 16.29 9.40
C LEU A 48 6.97 15.93 8.01
N GLY A 49 6.11 15.68 7.02
CA GLY A 49 6.54 15.36 5.68
C GLY A 49 5.45 14.75 4.82
N ALA A 50 5.85 14.07 3.75
CA ALA A 50 5.00 13.38 2.81
C ALA A 50 5.37 11.89 2.76
N ALA A 51 4.43 11.04 2.36
CA ALA A 51 4.65 9.60 2.26
C ALA A 51 3.91 9.00 1.07
N PHE A 52 4.41 7.87 0.60
CA PHE A 52 3.69 7.01 -0.34
C PHE A 52 2.94 5.94 0.46
N LEU A 53 1.63 6.01 0.43
CA LEU A 53 0.75 5.12 1.18
C LEU A 53 -0.30 4.50 0.24
N PRO A 54 -0.73 3.25 0.51
CA PRO A 54 -1.86 2.69 -0.21
C PRO A 54 -3.12 3.55 0.04
N VAL A 55 -3.84 3.90 -1.02
CA VAL A 55 -5.04 4.74 -0.92
C VAL A 55 -6.05 4.14 0.05
N VAL A 56 -6.24 2.82 0.03
CA VAL A 56 -7.17 2.12 0.92
C VAL A 56 -6.85 2.30 2.42
N SER A 57 -5.60 2.58 2.76
CA SER A 57 -5.18 2.79 4.16
C SER A 57 -5.48 4.19 4.68
N ILE A 58 -5.84 5.13 3.81
CA ILE A 58 -6.00 6.55 4.13
C ILE A 58 -7.36 7.12 3.69
N GLU A 59 -8.30 6.28 3.32
CA GLU A 59 -9.62 6.72 2.83
C GLU A 59 -10.34 7.62 3.83
N ARG A 60 -10.30 7.29 5.12
CA ARG A 60 -10.93 8.09 6.18
C ARG A 60 -10.29 9.46 6.31
N GLU A 61 -8.99 9.50 6.28
CA GLU A 61 -8.20 10.73 6.42
C GLU A 61 -8.37 11.64 5.20
N LEU A 62 -8.51 11.08 4.01
CA LEU A 62 -8.84 11.84 2.81
C LEU A 62 -10.26 12.41 2.89
N ALA A 63 -11.23 11.61 3.34
CA ALA A 63 -12.63 12.04 3.49
C ALA A 63 -12.78 13.13 4.55
N SER A 64 -12.05 13.05 5.65
CA SER A 64 -12.07 14.06 6.73
C SER A 64 -11.21 15.29 6.43
N GLY A 65 -10.38 15.27 5.39
CA GLY A 65 -9.48 16.36 5.04
C GLY A 65 -8.23 16.47 5.92
N THR A 66 -7.95 15.46 6.76
CA THR A 66 -6.73 15.45 7.60
C THR A 66 -5.49 15.04 6.83
N LEU A 67 -5.66 14.38 5.69
CA LEU A 67 -4.62 14.13 4.70
C LEU A 67 -5.07 14.64 3.33
N HIS A 68 -4.11 15.09 2.54
CA HIS A 68 -4.32 15.52 1.16
C HIS A 68 -3.50 14.66 0.21
N ARG A 69 -4.11 14.30 -0.91
CA ARG A 69 -3.43 13.56 -1.97
C ARG A 69 -2.62 14.52 -2.84
N GLY A 70 -1.32 14.28 -2.90
CA GLY A 70 -0.46 14.92 -3.89
C GLY A 70 -0.70 14.33 -5.29
N VAL A 71 -0.69 15.17 -6.30
CA VAL A 71 -0.80 14.74 -7.70
C VAL A 71 0.59 14.64 -8.30
N MET A 72 0.95 13.45 -8.76
CA MET A 72 2.15 13.23 -9.57
C MET A 72 1.69 12.79 -10.96
N ALA A 73 1.84 13.69 -11.94
CA ALA A 73 1.21 13.58 -13.25
C ALA A 73 1.56 12.28 -14.01
N ASP A 74 2.78 11.79 -13.84
CA ASP A 74 3.31 10.66 -14.62
C ASP A 74 3.53 9.38 -13.81
N LEU A 75 3.09 9.35 -12.56
CA LEU A 75 3.26 8.19 -11.69
C LEU A 75 1.93 7.47 -11.46
N SER A 76 1.80 6.29 -12.04
CA SER A 76 0.70 5.36 -11.77
C SER A 76 1.26 4.07 -11.19
N VAL A 77 0.94 3.78 -9.93
CA VAL A 77 1.42 2.60 -9.22
C VAL A 77 0.22 1.78 -8.75
N ARG A 78 0.19 0.52 -9.15
CA ARG A 78 -0.84 -0.45 -8.73
C ARG A 78 -0.20 -1.68 -8.14
N ARG A 79 -0.76 -2.17 -7.06
CA ARG A 79 -0.31 -3.40 -6.39
C ARG A 79 -1.35 -4.49 -6.59
N GLN A 80 -0.88 -5.66 -7.01
CA GLN A 80 -1.71 -6.86 -7.06
C GLN A 80 -1.57 -7.65 -5.75
N LEU A 81 -2.70 -8.02 -5.18
CA LEU A 81 -2.76 -9.02 -4.12
C LEU A 81 -3.09 -10.37 -4.75
N ARG A 82 -2.40 -11.42 -4.32
CA ARG A 82 -2.59 -12.77 -4.83
C ARG A 82 -2.99 -13.70 -3.70
N LEU A 83 -4.08 -14.40 -3.88
CA LEU A 83 -4.46 -15.50 -3.01
C LEU A 83 -3.77 -16.78 -3.51
N ILE A 84 -2.91 -17.34 -2.68
CA ILE A 84 -2.16 -18.57 -3.00
C ILE A 84 -2.77 -19.71 -2.19
N THR A 85 -3.10 -20.80 -2.85
CA THR A 85 -3.62 -22.02 -2.24
C THR A 85 -2.81 -23.23 -2.69
N HIS A 86 -2.71 -24.23 -1.83
CA HIS A 86 -2.03 -25.50 -2.19
C HIS A 86 -3.09 -26.55 -2.53
N PRO A 87 -3.08 -27.09 -3.77
CA PRO A 87 -4.15 -27.97 -4.24
C PRO A 87 -4.23 -29.30 -3.50
N ALA A 88 -3.11 -29.79 -2.97
CA ALA A 88 -3.05 -31.08 -2.27
C ALA A 88 -3.21 -30.97 -0.75
N ARG A 89 -3.42 -29.77 -0.20
CA ARG A 89 -3.65 -29.60 1.23
C ARG A 89 -5.13 -29.51 1.56
N TYR A 90 -5.48 -30.09 2.72
CA TYR A 90 -6.83 -29.98 3.27
C TYR A 90 -7.25 -28.50 3.38
N CYS A 91 -8.38 -28.19 2.82
CA CYS A 91 -9.02 -26.90 2.94
C CYS A 91 -10.13 -26.99 3.99
N SER A 92 -9.98 -26.26 5.10
CA SER A 92 -11.02 -26.21 6.12
C SER A 92 -12.29 -25.53 5.59
N ARG A 93 -13.43 -25.82 6.23
CA ARG A 93 -14.71 -25.15 5.89
C ARG A 93 -14.60 -23.63 5.99
N ALA A 94 -13.91 -23.14 7.02
CA ALA A 94 -13.68 -21.70 7.20
C ALA A 94 -12.83 -21.11 6.08
N SER A 95 -11.76 -21.78 5.67
CA SER A 95 -10.92 -21.36 4.56
C SER A 95 -11.67 -21.34 3.23
N ALA A 96 -12.48 -22.36 2.97
CA ALA A 96 -13.31 -22.44 1.77
C ALA A 96 -14.38 -21.34 1.74
N ALA A 97 -15.03 -21.06 2.89
CA ALA A 97 -16.00 -19.98 3.02
C ALA A 97 -15.34 -18.60 2.79
N PHE A 98 -14.21 -18.35 3.42
CA PHE A 98 -13.45 -17.12 3.23
C PHE A 98 -13.09 -16.89 1.76
N ARG A 99 -12.55 -17.90 1.10
CA ARG A 99 -12.20 -17.84 -0.32
C ARG A 99 -13.41 -17.52 -1.20
N ARG A 100 -14.55 -18.15 -0.92
CA ARG A 100 -15.81 -17.93 -1.66
C ARG A 100 -16.32 -16.51 -1.50
N GLU A 101 -16.19 -15.93 -0.30
CA GLU A 101 -16.66 -14.57 -0.02
C GLU A 101 -15.71 -13.49 -0.57
N ILE A 102 -14.39 -13.74 -0.50
CA ILE A 102 -13.42 -12.70 -0.84
C ILE A 102 -13.15 -12.59 -2.34
N LEU A 103 -13.15 -13.71 -3.08
CA LEU A 103 -12.82 -13.70 -4.50
C LEU A 103 -13.78 -12.84 -5.35
N PRO A 104 -15.11 -12.88 -5.16
CA PRO A 104 -15.99 -12.01 -5.93
C PRO A 104 -15.80 -10.53 -5.70
N VAL A 105 -15.38 -10.15 -4.48
CA VAL A 105 -15.15 -8.74 -4.11
C VAL A 105 -13.93 -8.15 -4.83
N PHE A 106 -12.89 -8.97 -5.02
CA PHE A 106 -11.62 -8.53 -5.59
C PHE A 106 -11.37 -8.98 -7.04
N ALA A 107 -12.21 -9.86 -7.57
CA ALA A 107 -12.10 -10.34 -8.95
C ALA A 107 -12.83 -9.45 -9.96
N SER A 108 -13.37 -8.31 -9.54
CA SER A 108 -14.05 -7.38 -10.44
C SER A 108 -13.07 -6.79 -11.45
N PRO A 109 -13.35 -6.83 -12.75
CA PRO A 109 -12.45 -6.30 -13.79
C PRO A 109 -12.26 -4.78 -13.72
N ASP A 110 -13.08 -4.08 -12.95
CA ASP A 110 -13.05 -2.63 -12.81
C ASP A 110 -12.17 -2.11 -11.67
N THR A 111 -11.50 -2.98 -10.93
CA THR A 111 -10.48 -2.61 -9.96
C THR A 111 -9.10 -2.40 -10.61
N HIS A 112 -9.14 -1.86 -11.79
CA HIS A 112 -7.94 -1.43 -12.51
C HIS A 112 -7.46 -0.05 -12.07
#